data_422d34a0b54b862d7e8264cbb633fb2a
#
_entry.id   422d34a0b54b862d7e8264cbb633fb2a
#
_cell.length_a   1.000
_cell.length_b   1.000
_cell.length_c   1.000
_cell.angle_alpha   90.00
_cell.angle_beta   90.00
_cell.angle_gamma   90.00
#
_symmetry.space_group_name_H-M   'P 1'
#
loop_
_entity.id
_entity.type
_entity.pdbx_description
1 polymer ?
#
loop_
_entity_poly.entity_id
_entity_poly.type
_entity_poly.pdbx_seq_one_letter_code
_entity_poly.pdbx_strand_id
1 'polypeptide(L)'
;MARIIIAVVYIAAILVIGILAGRNVKTSEEFATANRGIPFWTNVFSMSSAWIGAGSTLGCASMCYAYGVSGFYLAIGVGIGAMLSSLLFARKIRDESVSTIPELIRKHLGNKCADAIALLSIFSVFSVVASQIRSLGTILNMFVPQLSLLTAMIIMTVVMLVYTVIGGMVAATKTDKVNIILMVFAVVMVLPLVALIQANGMAGVTAALQESRPEMLKVGATVGWGTMISSALYFGTSNMINNENFLRICGAKSGSEARNASLTATLLIYVPYLLFASLIGLVGAALIPELGTSDSILPAMINNYTGTFLGAILLAALLAAVMGTAASVTMVCSIMLSRDVVGRFKKMDDKQTLTLQRIFMILVAIAGLIVGYFGSSIVSIMEDVGAPAGAALVPIFCGIFYWRKKMNEKGTLITIVVAIVSTLGYWALGSPLGISHFLFGLICAAITMFVANSACYVPKQETEKAD
;
A
#
# COMPACT_ATOMS: atom_id res chain seq x y z
N MET A 1 -21.79 -21.00 12.45
CA MET A 1 -21.22 -20.94 13.82
C MET A 1 -19.70 -21.06 13.80
N ALA A 2 -19.07 -22.15 13.34
CA ALA A 2 -17.60 -22.31 13.39
C ALA A 2 -16.81 -21.17 12.72
N ARG A 3 -17.24 -20.65 11.56
CA ARG A 3 -16.59 -19.52 10.87
C ARG A 3 -16.56 -18.28 11.74
N ILE A 4 -17.66 -17.92 12.38
CA ILE A 4 -17.76 -16.74 13.25
C ILE A 4 -16.87 -16.92 14.49
N ILE A 5 -16.85 -18.10 15.10
CA ILE A 5 -16.01 -18.41 16.26
C ILE A 5 -14.52 -18.21 15.90
N ILE A 6 -14.06 -18.74 14.77
CA ILE A 6 -12.66 -18.61 14.34
C ILE A 6 -12.31 -17.14 14.04
N ALA A 7 -13.20 -16.39 13.38
CA ALA A 7 -13.00 -14.96 13.17
C ALA A 7 -12.88 -14.19 14.50
N VAL A 8 -13.78 -14.46 15.44
CA VAL A 8 -13.76 -13.83 16.78
C VAL A 8 -12.49 -14.19 17.54
N VAL A 9 -12.08 -15.47 17.52
CA VAL A 9 -10.83 -15.93 18.17
C VAL A 9 -9.62 -15.24 17.55
N TYR A 10 -9.54 -15.14 16.21
CA TYR A 10 -8.47 -14.42 15.53
C TYR A 10 -8.44 -12.93 15.93
N ILE A 11 -9.59 -12.26 15.85
CA ILE A 11 -9.71 -10.83 16.22
C ILE A 11 -9.30 -10.63 17.69
N ALA A 12 -9.79 -11.47 18.61
CA ALA A 12 -9.44 -11.39 20.02
C ALA A 12 -7.93 -11.60 20.25
N ALA A 13 -7.31 -12.56 19.55
CA ALA A 13 -5.88 -12.82 19.65
C ALA A 13 -5.05 -11.59 19.18
N ILE A 14 -5.40 -11.00 18.06
CA ILE A 14 -4.71 -9.80 17.53
C ILE A 14 -4.91 -8.60 18.46
N LEU A 15 -6.11 -8.40 19.00
CA LEU A 15 -6.37 -7.34 19.99
C LEU A 15 -5.52 -7.53 21.25
N VAL A 16 -5.47 -8.73 21.81
CA VAL A 16 -4.67 -9.03 23.01
C VAL A 16 -3.18 -8.80 22.74
N ILE A 17 -2.64 -9.34 21.64
CA ILE A 17 -1.23 -9.15 21.26
C ILE A 17 -0.92 -7.66 21.07
N GLY A 18 -1.76 -6.93 20.35
CA GLY A 18 -1.56 -5.53 20.06
C GLY A 18 -1.62 -4.63 21.31
N ILE A 19 -2.61 -4.85 22.17
CA ILE A 19 -2.78 -4.11 23.43
C ILE A 19 -1.61 -4.39 24.39
N LEU A 20 -1.25 -5.66 24.58
CA LEU A 20 -0.14 -6.05 25.47
C LEU A 20 1.20 -5.50 24.95
N ALA A 21 1.41 -5.50 23.63
CA ALA A 21 2.61 -4.96 23.02
C ALA A 21 2.70 -3.42 23.17
N GLY A 22 1.56 -2.74 23.03
CA GLY A 22 1.51 -1.27 22.97
C GLY A 22 1.38 -0.56 24.32
N ARG A 23 1.03 -1.27 25.40
CA ARG A 23 0.73 -0.66 26.72
C ARG A 23 1.85 0.19 27.31
N ASN A 24 3.10 -0.05 26.90
CA ASN A 24 4.27 0.66 27.42
C ASN A 24 4.75 1.78 26.48
N VAL A 25 4.11 2.04 25.36
CA VAL A 25 4.48 3.11 24.42
C VAL A 25 4.16 4.47 25.01
N LYS A 26 5.22 5.26 25.29
CA LYS A 26 5.14 6.56 25.98
C LYS A 26 5.61 7.73 25.12
N THR A 27 6.40 7.49 24.09
CA THR A 27 6.99 8.52 23.24
C THR A 27 6.47 8.47 21.81
N SER A 28 6.45 9.63 21.15
CA SER A 28 6.06 9.74 19.74
C SER A 28 7.06 9.04 18.80
N GLU A 29 8.34 8.97 19.17
CA GLU A 29 9.36 8.25 18.38
C GLU A 29 9.18 6.73 18.52
N GLU A 30 8.94 6.23 19.73
CA GLU A 30 8.64 4.82 19.95
C GLU A 30 7.36 4.39 19.20
N PHE A 31 6.33 5.24 19.21
CA PHE A 31 5.08 5.03 18.49
C PHE A 31 5.31 4.96 16.96
N ALA A 32 6.17 5.81 16.39
CA ALA A 32 6.40 5.92 14.96
C ALA A 32 7.41 4.91 14.40
N THR A 33 8.55 4.68 15.07
CA THR A 33 9.71 3.95 14.51
C THR A 33 10.23 2.81 15.40
N ALA A 34 9.56 2.51 16.51
CA ALA A 34 10.03 1.53 17.50
C ALA A 34 11.52 1.78 17.90
N ASN A 35 11.90 3.05 18.09
CA ASN A 35 13.27 3.49 18.47
C ASN A 35 14.38 3.04 17.49
N ARG A 36 14.06 2.80 16.22
CA ARG A 36 15.03 2.40 15.17
C ARG A 36 15.83 1.14 15.49
N GLY A 37 15.24 0.23 16.26
CA GLY A 37 15.90 -0.99 16.76
C GLY A 37 15.30 -2.29 16.26
N ILE A 38 14.52 -2.28 15.17
CA ILE A 38 13.81 -3.45 14.67
C ILE A 38 14.80 -4.53 14.20
N PRO A 39 14.78 -5.77 14.77
CA PRO A 39 15.65 -6.85 14.33
C PRO A 39 15.36 -7.29 12.87
N PHE A 40 16.36 -7.79 12.15
CA PHE A 40 16.32 -8.14 10.73
C PHE A 40 15.06 -8.93 10.33
N TRP A 41 14.84 -10.12 10.87
CA TRP A 41 13.70 -10.95 10.52
C TRP A 41 12.36 -10.33 10.93
N THR A 42 12.33 -9.59 12.06
CA THR A 42 11.14 -8.83 12.45
C THR A 42 10.82 -7.77 11.41
N ASN A 43 11.84 -7.11 10.86
CA ASN A 43 11.70 -6.09 9.83
C ASN A 43 11.29 -6.72 8.48
N VAL A 44 11.83 -7.88 8.10
CA VAL A 44 11.40 -8.65 6.92
C VAL A 44 9.90 -8.95 6.99
N PHE A 45 9.41 -9.51 8.11
CA PHE A 45 8.00 -9.82 8.26
C PHE A 45 7.14 -8.56 8.30
N SER A 46 7.59 -7.51 8.97
CA SER A 46 6.84 -6.25 9.08
C SER A 46 6.78 -5.52 7.74
N MET A 47 7.86 -5.48 6.95
CA MET A 47 7.85 -4.94 5.59
C MET A 47 6.92 -5.72 4.67
N SER A 48 6.96 -7.06 4.73
CA SER A 48 6.06 -7.92 3.95
C SER A 48 4.60 -7.68 4.32
N SER A 49 4.28 -7.60 5.61
CA SER A 49 2.93 -7.33 6.11
C SER A 49 2.40 -5.95 5.70
N ALA A 50 3.29 -4.94 5.61
CA ALA A 50 2.91 -3.61 5.15
C ALA A 50 2.56 -3.56 3.67
N TRP A 51 3.28 -4.33 2.85
CA TRP A 51 3.01 -4.41 1.41
C TRP A 51 1.81 -5.30 1.07
N ILE A 52 1.58 -6.35 1.89
CA ILE A 52 0.47 -7.28 1.68
C ILE A 52 -0.80 -6.71 2.32
N GLY A 53 -1.59 -6.03 1.51
CA GLY A 53 -2.87 -5.44 1.90
C GLY A 53 -3.97 -5.75 0.88
N ALA A 54 -5.01 -4.91 0.86
CA ALA A 54 -6.16 -5.08 -0.03
C ALA A 54 -5.77 -5.14 -1.51
N GLY A 55 -4.93 -4.22 -1.98
CA GLY A 55 -4.50 -4.15 -3.39
C GLY A 55 -3.72 -5.38 -3.82
N SER A 56 -2.75 -5.84 -3.02
CA SER A 56 -1.93 -7.00 -3.32
C SER A 56 -2.66 -8.34 -3.12
N THR A 57 -3.70 -8.39 -2.30
CA THR A 57 -4.49 -9.59 -2.02
C THR A 57 -5.73 -9.63 -2.90
N LEU A 58 -6.74 -8.83 -2.57
CA LEU A 58 -8.01 -8.81 -3.30
C LEU A 58 -7.85 -8.17 -4.68
N GLY A 59 -7.07 -7.09 -4.80
CA GLY A 59 -6.86 -6.39 -6.06
C GLY A 59 -6.14 -7.24 -7.11
N CYS A 60 -5.06 -7.95 -6.77
CA CYS A 60 -4.38 -8.84 -7.72
C CYS A 60 -5.28 -9.98 -8.20
N ALA A 61 -6.04 -10.59 -7.31
CA ALA A 61 -7.00 -11.62 -7.67
C ALA A 61 -8.15 -11.07 -8.51
N SER A 62 -8.71 -9.91 -8.12
CA SER A 62 -9.77 -9.20 -8.83
C SER A 62 -9.38 -8.87 -10.28
N MET A 63 -8.16 -8.35 -10.49
CA MET A 63 -7.65 -8.02 -11.83
C MET A 63 -7.51 -9.26 -12.71
N CYS A 64 -6.99 -10.37 -12.19
CA CYS A 64 -6.87 -11.60 -12.95
C CYS A 64 -8.23 -12.28 -13.18
N TYR A 65 -9.18 -12.15 -12.27
CA TYR A 65 -10.56 -12.57 -12.45
C TYR A 65 -11.24 -11.79 -13.57
N ALA A 66 -11.07 -10.47 -13.62
CA ALA A 66 -11.70 -9.59 -14.60
C ALA A 66 -11.02 -9.66 -15.99
N TYR A 67 -9.68 -9.76 -16.03
CA TYR A 67 -8.88 -9.57 -17.24
C TYR A 67 -8.05 -10.78 -17.65
N GLY A 68 -8.21 -11.93 -16.97
CA GLY A 68 -7.45 -13.15 -17.26
C GLY A 68 -5.95 -12.95 -17.05
N VAL A 69 -5.14 -13.50 -17.96
CA VAL A 69 -3.66 -13.37 -17.89
C VAL A 69 -3.18 -11.92 -17.99
N SER A 70 -3.96 -11.03 -18.61
CA SER A 70 -3.63 -9.60 -18.64
C SER A 70 -3.59 -9.00 -17.25
N GLY A 71 -4.42 -9.45 -16.29
CA GLY A 71 -4.49 -8.95 -14.94
C GLY A 71 -3.20 -9.09 -14.10
N PHE A 72 -2.26 -9.96 -14.52
CA PHE A 72 -0.94 -10.07 -13.88
C PHE A 72 -0.11 -8.79 -13.96
N TYR A 73 -0.50 -7.80 -14.80
CA TYR A 73 0.20 -6.51 -14.88
C TYR A 73 0.34 -5.84 -13.50
N LEU A 74 -0.68 -5.97 -12.66
CA LEU A 74 -0.67 -5.38 -11.32
C LEU A 74 0.41 -6.02 -10.45
N ALA A 75 0.45 -7.36 -10.38
CA ALA A 75 1.44 -8.10 -9.61
C ALA A 75 2.88 -7.82 -10.08
N ILE A 76 3.08 -7.78 -11.41
CA ILE A 76 4.38 -7.51 -12.02
C ILE A 76 4.83 -6.08 -11.71
N GLY A 77 3.95 -5.09 -11.92
CA GLY A 77 4.26 -3.68 -11.64
C GLY A 77 4.64 -3.46 -10.18
N VAL A 78 3.79 -3.91 -9.27
CA VAL A 78 3.99 -3.83 -7.81
C VAL A 78 5.27 -4.51 -7.37
N GLY A 79 5.54 -5.73 -7.86
CA GLY A 79 6.74 -6.50 -7.53
C GLY A 79 8.04 -5.82 -8.00
N ILE A 80 8.06 -5.29 -9.22
CA ILE A 80 9.18 -4.51 -9.76
C ILE A 80 9.39 -3.24 -8.93
N GLY A 81 8.32 -2.52 -8.57
CA GLY A 81 8.40 -1.32 -7.75
C GLY A 81 9.01 -1.56 -6.37
N ALA A 82 8.58 -2.63 -5.68
CA ALA A 82 9.15 -3.04 -4.40
C ALA A 82 10.63 -3.42 -4.52
N MET A 83 11.01 -4.12 -5.59
CA MET A 83 12.40 -4.47 -5.85
C MET A 83 13.27 -3.23 -6.10
N LEU A 84 12.80 -2.29 -6.92
CA LEU A 84 13.50 -1.03 -7.18
C LEU A 84 13.60 -0.16 -5.91
N SER A 85 12.56 -0.09 -5.09
CA SER A 85 12.61 0.55 -3.77
C SER A 85 13.74 0.00 -2.92
N SER A 86 13.81 -1.33 -2.82
CA SER A 86 14.82 -2.03 -2.02
C SER A 86 16.25 -1.78 -2.50
N LEU A 87 16.45 -1.83 -3.82
CA LEU A 87 17.79 -1.69 -4.44
C LEU A 87 18.27 -0.23 -4.44
N LEU A 88 17.39 0.70 -4.83
CA LEU A 88 17.78 2.08 -5.13
C LEU A 88 17.69 3.00 -3.91
N PHE A 89 16.70 2.78 -3.03
CA PHE A 89 16.36 3.77 -2.01
C PHE A 89 16.53 3.29 -0.57
N ALA A 90 16.28 2.01 -0.23
CA ALA A 90 16.19 1.58 1.15
C ALA A 90 17.43 1.94 2.00
N ARG A 91 18.64 1.68 1.50
CA ARG A 91 19.87 2.07 2.19
C ARG A 91 19.98 3.59 2.36
N LYS A 92 19.76 4.34 1.29
CA LYS A 92 19.89 5.80 1.28
C LYS A 92 18.90 6.48 2.22
N ILE A 93 17.62 6.01 2.21
CA ILE A 93 16.58 6.51 3.13
C ILE A 93 16.99 6.31 4.57
N ARG A 94 17.46 5.11 4.93
CA ARG A 94 17.86 4.82 6.32
C ARG A 94 19.02 5.68 6.77
N ASP A 95 20.01 5.91 5.90
CA ASP A 95 21.20 6.70 6.19
C ASP A 95 20.85 8.20 6.38
N GLU A 96 19.74 8.69 5.82
CA GLU A 96 19.26 10.08 6.05
C GLU A 96 18.72 10.34 7.46
N SER A 97 18.45 9.32 8.26
CA SER A 97 17.99 9.43 9.65
C SER A 97 16.69 10.24 9.86
N VAL A 98 15.81 10.22 8.87
CA VAL A 98 14.47 10.84 8.88
C VAL A 98 13.38 9.80 9.23
N SER A 99 12.15 10.26 9.45
CA SER A 99 11.01 9.39 9.80
C SER A 99 9.86 9.48 8.79
N THR A 100 9.77 10.56 8.02
CA THR A 100 8.71 10.76 7.01
C THR A 100 9.28 11.24 5.68
N ILE A 101 8.52 11.04 4.60
CA ILE A 101 8.86 11.57 3.28
C ILE A 101 8.93 13.09 3.29
N PRO A 102 7.96 13.85 3.85
CA PRO A 102 8.07 15.30 3.95
C PRO A 102 9.30 15.77 4.72
N GLU A 103 9.72 15.05 5.77
CA GLU A 103 10.94 15.37 6.51
C GLU A 103 12.19 15.23 5.65
N LEU A 104 12.27 14.17 4.82
CA LEU A 104 13.34 14.00 3.83
C LEU A 104 13.38 15.16 2.83
N ILE A 105 12.23 15.55 2.29
CA ILE A 105 12.10 16.67 1.35
C ILE A 105 12.54 17.99 2.03
N ARG A 106 12.13 18.22 3.28
CA ARG A 106 12.49 19.42 4.06
C ARG A 106 13.99 19.56 4.22
N LYS A 107 14.65 18.46 4.51
CA LYS A 107 16.11 18.40 4.67
C LYS A 107 16.89 18.78 3.41
N HIS A 108 16.34 18.44 2.24
CA HIS A 108 17.05 18.64 0.95
C HIS A 108 16.57 19.80 0.11
N LEU A 109 15.28 20.13 0.15
CA LEU A 109 14.63 21.04 -0.81
C LEU A 109 13.85 22.19 -0.14
N GLY A 110 13.88 22.25 1.21
CA GLY A 110 13.27 23.34 1.96
C GLY A 110 11.80 23.11 2.34
N ASN A 111 11.27 24.11 3.03
CA ASN A 111 9.98 23.98 3.75
C ASN A 111 8.78 23.95 2.79
N LYS A 112 8.76 24.79 1.75
CA LYS A 112 7.62 24.90 0.84
C LYS A 112 7.39 23.60 0.05
N CYS A 113 8.47 22.97 -0.42
CA CYS A 113 8.39 21.66 -1.07
C CYS A 113 7.90 20.60 -0.10
N ALA A 114 8.39 20.59 1.14
CA ALA A 114 7.97 19.65 2.16
C ALA A 114 6.49 19.77 2.50
N ASP A 115 5.98 21.00 2.66
CA ASP A 115 4.57 21.26 2.96
C ASP A 115 3.66 20.79 1.79
N ALA A 116 4.04 21.06 0.54
CA ALA A 116 3.31 20.59 -0.64
C ALA A 116 3.30 19.03 -0.74
N ILE A 117 4.47 18.41 -0.53
CA ILE A 117 4.59 16.94 -0.53
C ILE A 117 3.85 16.31 0.65
N ALA A 118 3.81 16.95 1.83
CA ALA A 118 3.04 16.47 2.96
C ALA A 118 1.55 16.33 2.60
N LEU A 119 0.97 17.35 1.99
CA LEU A 119 -0.42 17.31 1.54
C LEU A 119 -0.65 16.20 0.51
N LEU A 120 0.17 16.11 -0.53
CA LEU A 120 0.06 15.07 -1.55
C LEU A 120 0.20 13.65 -0.96
N SER A 121 1.18 13.46 -0.08
CA SER A 121 1.40 12.16 0.56
C SER A 121 0.22 11.77 1.46
N ILE A 122 -0.39 12.72 2.18
CA ILE A 122 -1.58 12.48 2.99
C ILE A 122 -2.74 11.99 2.11
N PHE A 123 -3.01 12.63 0.97
CA PHE A 123 -4.03 12.17 0.02
C PHE A 123 -3.75 10.77 -0.51
N SER A 124 -2.50 10.50 -0.91
CA SER A 124 -2.09 9.18 -1.38
C SER A 124 -2.27 8.10 -0.32
N VAL A 125 -1.79 8.32 0.89
CA VAL A 125 -1.95 7.36 2.00
C VAL A 125 -3.42 7.19 2.39
N PHE A 126 -4.20 8.27 2.35
CA PHE A 126 -5.62 8.26 2.65
C PHE A 126 -6.43 7.39 1.67
N SER A 127 -6.08 7.39 0.36
CA SER A 127 -6.71 6.50 -0.61
C SER A 127 -6.51 5.02 -0.24
N VAL A 128 -5.31 4.68 0.24
CA VAL A 128 -5.02 3.33 0.73
C VAL A 128 -5.83 3.01 2.00
N VAL A 129 -5.96 3.94 2.95
CA VAL A 129 -6.82 3.75 4.16
C VAL A 129 -8.25 3.40 3.75
N ALA A 130 -8.83 4.17 2.83
CA ALA A 130 -10.21 3.96 2.36
C ALA A 130 -10.39 2.58 1.70
N SER A 131 -9.45 2.17 0.85
CA SER A 131 -9.46 0.87 0.18
C SER A 131 -9.32 -0.29 1.17
N GLN A 132 -8.46 -0.17 2.19
CA GLN A 132 -8.30 -1.18 3.24
C GLN A 132 -9.58 -1.34 4.07
N ILE A 133 -10.21 -0.25 4.49
CA ILE A 133 -11.47 -0.28 5.28
C ILE A 133 -12.59 -0.93 4.46
N ARG A 134 -12.72 -0.61 3.17
CA ARG A 134 -13.68 -1.28 2.28
C ARG A 134 -13.42 -2.79 2.21
N SER A 135 -12.17 -3.19 2.05
CA SER A 135 -11.78 -4.59 1.95
C SER A 135 -12.06 -5.37 3.23
N LEU A 136 -11.78 -4.78 4.39
CA LEU A 136 -12.15 -5.36 5.69
C LEU A 136 -13.65 -5.60 5.79
N GLY A 137 -14.47 -4.64 5.36
CA GLY A 137 -15.91 -4.77 5.31
C GLY A 137 -16.37 -5.88 4.35
N THR A 138 -15.80 -5.93 3.15
CA THR A 138 -16.11 -6.97 2.15
C THR A 138 -15.79 -8.37 2.68
N ILE A 139 -14.64 -8.57 3.30
CA ILE A 139 -14.26 -9.87 3.87
C ILE A 139 -15.20 -10.24 5.03
N LEU A 140 -15.49 -9.32 5.96
CA LEU A 140 -16.38 -9.62 7.08
C LEU A 140 -17.82 -9.91 6.61
N ASN A 141 -18.31 -9.20 5.60
CA ASN A 141 -19.63 -9.45 5.02
C ASN A 141 -19.74 -10.88 4.46
N MET A 142 -18.64 -11.43 3.91
CA MET A 142 -18.60 -12.83 3.46
C MET A 142 -18.62 -13.84 4.61
N PHE A 143 -18.08 -13.48 5.79
CA PHE A 143 -18.23 -14.32 6.99
C PHE A 143 -19.65 -14.32 7.54
N VAL A 144 -20.29 -13.14 7.51
CA VAL A 144 -21.62 -12.89 8.08
C VAL A 144 -22.46 -12.14 7.05
N PRO A 145 -23.07 -12.87 6.07
CA PRO A 145 -23.83 -12.23 4.99
C PRO A 145 -25.07 -11.41 5.42
N GLN A 146 -25.51 -11.60 6.68
CA GLN A 146 -26.62 -10.83 7.27
C GLN A 146 -26.24 -9.38 7.61
N LEU A 147 -24.93 -9.08 7.73
CA LEU A 147 -24.47 -7.71 7.96
C LEU A 147 -24.50 -6.92 6.64
N SER A 148 -24.91 -5.65 6.70
CA SER A 148 -24.68 -4.75 5.57
C SER A 148 -23.17 -4.48 5.40
N LEU A 149 -22.74 -4.14 4.18
CA LEU A 149 -21.33 -3.76 3.93
C LEU A 149 -20.88 -2.63 4.87
N LEU A 150 -21.73 -1.61 5.06
CA LEU A 150 -21.44 -0.48 5.96
C LEU A 150 -21.24 -0.95 7.40
N THR A 151 -22.14 -1.79 7.92
CA THR A 151 -22.02 -2.33 9.28
C THR A 151 -20.74 -3.13 9.45
N ALA A 152 -20.40 -3.98 8.48
CA ALA A 152 -19.17 -4.76 8.47
C ALA A 152 -17.92 -3.85 8.45
N MET A 153 -17.92 -2.79 7.64
CA MET A 153 -16.85 -1.78 7.60
C MET A 153 -16.70 -1.08 8.95
N ILE A 154 -17.80 -0.65 9.60
CA ILE A 154 -17.76 0.01 10.91
C ILE A 154 -17.16 -0.93 11.96
N ILE A 155 -17.63 -2.17 12.07
CA ILE A 155 -17.13 -3.15 13.04
C ILE A 155 -15.62 -3.33 12.89
N MET A 156 -15.15 -3.58 11.66
CA MET A 156 -13.74 -3.85 11.41
C MET A 156 -12.86 -2.61 11.62
N THR A 157 -13.37 -1.42 11.31
CA THR A 157 -12.66 -0.17 11.58
C THR A 157 -12.47 0.05 13.10
N VAL A 158 -13.51 -0.20 13.90
CA VAL A 158 -13.42 -0.12 15.37
C VAL A 158 -12.40 -1.13 15.91
N VAL A 159 -12.47 -2.38 15.44
CA VAL A 159 -11.52 -3.45 15.86
C VAL A 159 -10.07 -3.02 15.54
N MET A 160 -9.83 -2.53 14.33
CA MET A 160 -8.50 -2.04 13.92
C MET A 160 -8.02 -0.89 14.82
N LEU A 161 -8.87 0.10 15.07
CA LEU A 161 -8.51 1.29 15.86
C LEU A 161 -8.14 0.93 17.30
N VAL A 162 -8.83 -0.01 17.94
CA VAL A 162 -8.62 -0.35 19.36
C VAL A 162 -7.16 -0.71 19.63
N TYR A 163 -6.55 -1.59 18.84
CA TYR A 163 -5.16 -1.98 19.12
C TYR A 163 -4.12 -1.00 18.54
N THR A 164 -4.46 -0.33 17.43
CA THR A 164 -3.50 0.53 16.74
C THR A 164 -3.30 1.86 17.47
N VAL A 165 -4.37 2.45 18.01
CA VAL A 165 -4.32 3.71 18.79
C VAL A 165 -3.48 3.54 20.06
N ILE A 166 -3.49 2.35 20.66
CA ILE A 166 -2.73 2.07 21.88
C ILE A 166 -1.25 1.88 21.56
N GLY A 167 -0.92 1.08 20.55
CA GLY A 167 0.41 0.52 20.38
C GLY A 167 1.27 1.01 19.23
N GLY A 168 0.70 1.71 18.25
CA GLY A 168 1.45 2.20 17.09
C GLY A 168 2.33 1.15 16.41
N MET A 169 3.56 1.51 16.03
CA MET A 169 4.52 0.63 15.35
C MET A 169 4.92 -0.58 16.21
N VAL A 170 5.00 -0.43 17.54
CA VAL A 170 5.37 -1.54 18.43
C VAL A 170 4.32 -2.65 18.43
N ALA A 171 3.04 -2.28 18.44
CA ALA A 171 1.96 -3.25 18.30
C ALA A 171 1.94 -3.85 16.87
N ALA A 172 2.03 -3.02 15.85
CA ALA A 172 2.02 -3.45 14.45
C ALA A 172 3.10 -4.49 14.17
N THR A 173 4.36 -4.27 14.52
CA THR A 173 5.46 -5.21 14.26
C THR A 173 5.30 -6.57 14.95
N LYS A 174 4.58 -6.65 16.07
CA LYS A 174 4.31 -7.92 16.75
C LYS A 174 3.13 -8.66 16.13
N THR A 175 2.05 -7.95 15.77
CA THR A 175 0.91 -8.55 15.07
C THR A 175 1.27 -8.96 13.65
N ASP A 176 2.15 -8.21 12.97
CA ASP A 176 2.63 -8.50 11.62
C ASP A 176 3.25 -9.89 11.48
N LYS A 177 3.95 -10.40 12.51
CA LYS A 177 4.51 -11.76 12.49
C LYS A 177 3.45 -12.84 12.39
N VAL A 178 2.36 -12.69 13.14
CA VAL A 178 1.24 -13.65 13.11
C VAL A 178 0.52 -13.52 11.76
N ASN A 179 0.24 -12.30 11.35
CA ASN A 179 -0.45 -12.02 10.11
C ASN A 179 0.26 -12.64 8.91
N ILE A 180 1.59 -12.40 8.76
CA ILE A 180 2.34 -12.89 7.61
C ILE A 180 2.37 -14.41 7.51
N ILE A 181 2.45 -15.13 8.63
CA ILE A 181 2.41 -16.59 8.64
C ILE A 181 1.05 -17.09 8.14
N LEU A 182 -0.04 -16.51 8.64
CA LEU A 182 -1.39 -16.85 8.19
C LEU A 182 -1.62 -16.54 6.72
N MET A 183 -1.15 -15.37 6.26
CA MET A 183 -1.29 -14.93 4.87
C MET A 183 -0.55 -15.83 3.89
N VAL A 184 0.73 -16.14 4.17
CA VAL A 184 1.54 -17.02 3.32
C VAL A 184 0.92 -18.43 3.30
N PHE A 185 0.52 -18.97 4.46
CA PHE A 185 -0.16 -20.23 4.52
C PHE A 185 -1.42 -20.24 3.66
N ALA A 186 -2.28 -19.23 3.78
CA ALA A 186 -3.55 -19.20 3.07
C ALA A 186 -3.38 -18.97 1.56
N VAL A 187 -2.67 -17.92 1.16
CA VAL A 187 -2.66 -17.42 -0.23
C VAL A 187 -1.55 -18.05 -1.07
N VAL A 188 -0.42 -18.44 -0.46
CA VAL A 188 0.69 -19.05 -1.20
C VAL A 188 0.59 -20.58 -1.20
N MET A 189 0.12 -21.19 -0.13
CA MET A 189 0.11 -22.64 -0.01
C MET A 189 -1.26 -23.27 -0.25
N VAL A 190 -2.27 -22.87 0.51
CA VAL A 190 -3.56 -23.62 0.56
C VAL A 190 -4.49 -23.23 -0.59
N LEU A 191 -4.77 -21.94 -0.78
CA LEU A 191 -5.76 -21.50 -1.79
C LEU A 191 -5.38 -21.85 -3.22
N PRO A 192 -4.11 -21.68 -3.67
CA PRO A 192 -3.73 -22.09 -5.03
C PRO A 192 -3.87 -23.61 -5.22
N LEU A 193 -3.50 -24.40 -4.21
CA LEU A 193 -3.63 -25.85 -4.26
C LEU A 193 -5.09 -26.27 -4.40
N VAL A 194 -5.96 -25.74 -3.54
CA VAL A 194 -7.41 -26.02 -3.59
C VAL A 194 -7.98 -25.57 -4.94
N ALA A 195 -7.66 -24.38 -5.41
CA ALA A 195 -8.14 -23.84 -6.67
C ALA A 195 -7.74 -24.72 -7.86
N LEU A 196 -6.46 -25.12 -7.94
CA LEU A 196 -5.96 -25.98 -9.01
C LEU A 196 -6.53 -27.39 -8.98
N ILE A 197 -6.72 -28.00 -7.79
CA ILE A 197 -7.38 -29.30 -7.66
C ILE A 197 -8.80 -29.22 -8.21
N GLN A 198 -9.57 -28.21 -7.82
CA GLN A 198 -10.95 -28.04 -8.28
C GLN A 198 -11.07 -27.77 -9.77
N ALA A 199 -10.07 -27.12 -10.35
CA ALA A 199 -10.02 -26.84 -11.79
C ALA A 199 -9.40 -27.97 -12.65
N ASN A 200 -9.04 -29.11 -12.07
CA ASN A 200 -8.26 -30.18 -12.75
C ASN A 200 -6.91 -29.68 -13.29
N GLY A 201 -6.21 -28.85 -12.52
CA GLY A 201 -4.93 -28.24 -12.86
C GLY A 201 -5.04 -27.10 -13.87
N MET A 202 -3.89 -26.60 -14.33
CA MET A 202 -3.86 -25.53 -15.34
C MET A 202 -4.46 -25.94 -16.69
N ALA A 203 -4.41 -27.22 -17.04
CA ALA A 203 -5.05 -27.73 -18.25
C ALA A 203 -6.58 -27.55 -18.22
N GLY A 204 -7.21 -27.82 -17.08
CA GLY A 204 -8.64 -27.58 -16.88
C GLY A 204 -9.00 -26.11 -16.89
N VAL A 205 -8.18 -25.24 -16.28
CA VAL A 205 -8.35 -23.77 -16.34
C VAL A 205 -8.32 -23.27 -17.78
N THR A 206 -7.30 -23.69 -18.55
CA THR A 206 -7.16 -23.25 -19.96
C THR A 206 -8.31 -23.77 -20.83
N ALA A 207 -8.76 -25.03 -20.63
CA ALA A 207 -9.89 -25.59 -21.37
C ALA A 207 -11.20 -24.81 -21.08
N ALA A 208 -11.50 -24.57 -19.79
CA ALA A 208 -12.70 -23.84 -19.38
C ALA A 208 -12.72 -22.38 -19.90
N LEU A 209 -11.59 -21.68 -19.84
CA LEU A 209 -11.48 -20.33 -20.37
C LEU A 209 -11.45 -20.29 -21.89
N GLN A 210 -10.87 -21.28 -22.56
CA GLN A 210 -10.89 -21.38 -24.02
C GLN A 210 -12.31 -21.53 -24.55
N GLU A 211 -13.18 -22.24 -23.85
CA GLU A 211 -14.58 -22.44 -24.20
C GLU A 211 -15.44 -21.21 -23.89
N SER A 212 -15.26 -20.59 -22.70
CA SER A 212 -16.15 -19.53 -22.21
C SER A 212 -15.67 -18.11 -22.55
N ARG A 213 -14.35 -17.85 -22.41
CA ARG A 213 -13.75 -16.51 -22.52
C ARG A 213 -12.32 -16.57 -23.08
N PRO A 214 -12.11 -16.97 -24.34
CA PRO A 214 -10.78 -17.22 -24.93
C PRO A 214 -9.87 -15.97 -24.94
N GLU A 215 -10.44 -14.77 -24.91
CA GLU A 215 -9.69 -13.51 -24.80
C GLU A 215 -8.92 -13.39 -23.48
N MET A 216 -9.36 -14.05 -22.41
CA MET A 216 -8.68 -14.05 -21.11
C MET A 216 -7.35 -14.80 -21.13
N LEU A 217 -7.10 -15.66 -22.09
CA LEU A 217 -5.84 -16.38 -22.28
C LEU A 217 -4.83 -15.61 -23.13
N LYS A 218 -5.20 -14.45 -23.69
CA LYS A 218 -4.35 -13.63 -24.54
C LYS A 218 -3.97 -12.33 -23.83
N VAL A 219 -2.67 -12.08 -23.70
CA VAL A 219 -2.16 -10.85 -23.08
C VAL A 219 -2.58 -9.63 -23.92
N GLY A 220 -3.14 -8.63 -23.27
CA GLY A 220 -3.58 -7.38 -23.90
C GLY A 220 -4.93 -7.43 -24.61
N ALA A 221 -5.58 -8.60 -24.68
CA ALA A 221 -6.85 -8.72 -25.39
C ALA A 221 -8.04 -8.14 -24.60
N THR A 222 -8.02 -8.29 -23.27
CA THR A 222 -9.14 -7.88 -22.40
C THR A 222 -9.06 -6.43 -21.96
N VAL A 223 -7.87 -5.88 -21.76
CA VAL A 223 -7.67 -4.55 -21.14
C VAL A 223 -6.84 -3.60 -22.00
N GLY A 224 -6.22 -4.09 -23.06
CA GLY A 224 -5.34 -3.30 -23.93
C GLY A 224 -3.96 -2.97 -23.35
N TRP A 225 -2.97 -2.88 -24.22
CA TRP A 225 -1.56 -2.67 -23.81
C TRP A 225 -1.31 -1.32 -23.13
N GLY A 226 -1.96 -0.24 -23.59
CA GLY A 226 -1.81 1.09 -23.01
C GLY A 226 -2.20 1.14 -21.54
N THR A 227 -3.36 0.60 -21.19
CA THR A 227 -3.86 0.52 -19.81
C THR A 227 -2.99 -0.40 -18.97
N MET A 228 -2.61 -1.58 -19.46
CA MET A 228 -1.74 -2.51 -18.75
C MET A 228 -0.41 -1.86 -18.35
N ILE A 229 0.29 -1.24 -19.30
CA ILE A 229 1.58 -0.59 -19.06
C ILE A 229 1.42 0.59 -18.10
N SER A 230 0.42 1.43 -18.33
CA SER A 230 0.15 2.60 -17.48
C SER A 230 -0.14 2.23 -16.03
N SER A 231 -1.02 1.26 -15.81
CA SER A 231 -1.37 0.83 -14.45
C SER A 231 -0.22 0.05 -13.78
N ALA A 232 0.52 -0.78 -14.53
CA ALA A 232 1.72 -1.43 -14.01
C ALA A 232 2.77 -0.41 -13.55
N LEU A 233 2.99 0.66 -14.31
CA LEU A 233 3.88 1.76 -13.95
C LEU A 233 3.35 2.53 -12.73
N TYR A 234 2.03 2.80 -12.66
CA TYR A 234 1.44 3.46 -11.49
C TYR A 234 1.67 2.67 -10.22
N PHE A 235 1.24 1.41 -10.18
CA PHE A 235 1.39 0.57 -8.99
C PHE A 235 2.84 0.25 -8.66
N GLY A 236 3.70 0.11 -9.69
CA GLY A 236 5.13 -0.04 -9.51
C GLY A 236 5.77 1.17 -8.86
N THR A 237 5.51 2.36 -9.36
CA THR A 237 6.08 3.60 -8.83
C THR A 237 5.49 3.95 -7.46
N SER A 238 4.20 3.69 -7.22
CA SER A 238 3.57 3.86 -5.91
C SER A 238 4.21 2.94 -4.85
N ASN A 239 4.54 1.68 -5.21
CA ASN A 239 5.26 0.78 -4.32
C ASN A 239 6.75 1.12 -4.16
N MET A 240 7.36 1.75 -5.16
CA MET A 240 8.74 2.23 -5.08
C MET A 240 8.92 3.30 -4.00
N ILE A 241 7.89 4.16 -3.77
CA ILE A 241 7.89 5.23 -2.77
C ILE A 241 6.66 5.07 -1.87
N ASN A 242 6.61 3.96 -1.17
CA ASN A 242 5.51 3.64 -0.27
C ASN A 242 5.79 4.17 1.14
N ASN A 243 4.87 4.96 1.68
CA ASN A 243 5.02 5.62 2.98
C ASN A 243 5.11 4.64 4.17
N GLU A 244 4.36 3.52 4.12
CA GLU A 244 4.38 2.52 5.19
C GLU A 244 5.73 1.80 5.24
N ASN A 245 6.28 1.48 4.06
CA ASN A 245 7.58 0.84 3.97
C ASN A 245 8.71 1.81 4.31
N PHE A 246 8.55 3.09 3.97
CA PHE A 246 9.49 4.15 4.35
C PHE A 246 9.73 4.16 5.87
N LEU A 247 8.68 4.10 6.69
CA LEU A 247 8.80 4.02 8.15
C LEU A 247 9.56 2.77 8.61
N ARG A 248 9.33 1.61 7.97
CA ARG A 248 10.02 0.35 8.33
C ARG A 248 11.48 0.36 7.92
N ILE A 249 11.80 0.97 6.80
CA ILE A 249 13.17 1.26 6.36
C ILE A 249 13.85 2.12 7.42
N CYS A 250 13.21 3.18 7.89
CA CYS A 250 13.73 4.05 8.94
C CYS A 250 13.86 3.36 10.29
N GLY A 251 13.05 2.35 10.59
CA GLY A 251 13.10 1.53 11.80
C GLY A 251 14.24 0.51 11.86
N ALA A 252 14.91 0.20 10.74
CA ALA A 252 16.04 -0.73 10.68
C ALA A 252 17.26 -0.21 11.45
N LYS A 253 18.15 -1.09 11.90
CA LYS A 253 19.36 -0.72 12.65
C LYS A 253 20.40 0.01 11.80
N SER A 254 20.54 -0.36 10.53
CA SER A 254 21.50 0.24 9.59
C SER A 254 20.96 0.29 8.16
N GLY A 255 21.59 1.09 7.30
CA GLY A 255 21.20 1.18 5.87
C GLY A 255 21.38 -0.13 5.13
N SER A 256 22.45 -0.89 5.41
CA SER A 256 22.67 -2.22 4.82
C SER A 256 21.61 -3.23 5.28
N GLU A 257 21.26 -3.21 6.56
CA GLU A 257 20.21 -4.07 7.12
C GLU A 257 18.83 -3.72 6.54
N ALA A 258 18.51 -2.42 6.39
CA ALA A 258 17.29 -1.96 5.74
C ALA A 258 17.17 -2.48 4.30
N ARG A 259 18.23 -2.35 3.49
CA ARG A 259 18.26 -2.84 2.11
C ARG A 259 18.07 -4.35 2.05
N ASN A 260 18.84 -5.09 2.83
CA ASN A 260 18.82 -6.56 2.81
C ASN A 260 17.47 -7.10 3.32
N ALA A 261 16.91 -6.51 4.38
CA ALA A 261 15.58 -6.89 4.88
C ALA A 261 14.48 -6.61 3.85
N SER A 262 14.54 -5.45 3.19
CA SER A 262 13.59 -5.07 2.14
C SER A 262 13.68 -6.01 0.92
N LEU A 263 14.88 -6.34 0.45
CA LEU A 263 15.10 -7.31 -0.64
C LEU A 263 14.61 -8.70 -0.26
N THR A 264 14.93 -9.18 0.94
CA THR A 264 14.48 -10.48 1.43
C THR A 264 12.95 -10.53 1.52
N ALA A 265 12.31 -9.49 2.06
CA ALA A 265 10.85 -9.38 2.12
C ALA A 265 10.23 -9.42 0.72
N THR A 266 10.79 -8.68 -0.24
CA THR A 266 10.30 -8.63 -1.61
C THR A 266 10.41 -9.99 -2.31
N LEU A 267 11.58 -10.61 -2.30
CA LEU A 267 11.85 -11.80 -3.11
C LEU A 267 11.27 -13.08 -2.51
N LEU A 268 11.34 -13.25 -1.18
CA LEU A 268 10.91 -14.49 -0.53
C LEU A 268 9.43 -14.52 -0.17
N ILE A 269 8.81 -13.36 0.04
CA ILE A 269 7.44 -13.30 0.56
C ILE A 269 6.54 -12.57 -0.41
N TYR A 270 6.86 -11.32 -0.76
CA TYR A 270 5.93 -10.43 -1.44
C TYR A 270 5.67 -10.82 -2.90
N VAL A 271 6.71 -11.04 -3.70
CA VAL A 271 6.56 -11.44 -5.11
C VAL A 271 5.84 -12.79 -5.26
N PRO A 272 6.21 -13.87 -4.54
CA PRO A 272 5.43 -15.10 -4.55
C PRO A 272 3.97 -14.88 -4.16
N TYR A 273 3.72 -14.09 -3.12
CA TYR A 273 2.36 -13.78 -2.67
C TYR A 273 1.50 -13.13 -3.78
N LEU A 274 2.05 -12.11 -4.47
CA LEU A 274 1.38 -11.43 -5.58
C LEU A 274 1.02 -12.39 -6.72
N LEU A 275 1.97 -13.26 -7.10
CA LEU A 275 1.78 -14.22 -8.20
C LEU A 275 0.71 -15.25 -7.85
N PHE A 276 0.71 -15.78 -6.63
CA PHE A 276 -0.30 -16.76 -6.20
C PHE A 276 -1.67 -16.12 -6.00
N ALA A 277 -1.77 -14.91 -5.46
CA ALA A 277 -3.03 -14.17 -5.38
C ALA A 277 -3.64 -13.95 -6.79
N SER A 278 -2.82 -13.54 -7.75
CA SER A 278 -3.21 -13.39 -9.16
C SER A 278 -3.66 -14.72 -9.78
N LEU A 279 -2.90 -15.80 -9.53
CA LEU A 279 -3.25 -17.14 -10.02
C LEU A 279 -4.62 -17.60 -9.51
N ILE A 280 -4.92 -17.38 -8.22
CA ILE A 280 -6.24 -17.74 -7.65
C ILE A 280 -7.34 -16.96 -8.37
N GLY A 281 -7.13 -15.69 -8.71
CA GLY A 281 -8.08 -14.90 -9.48
C GLY A 281 -8.33 -15.46 -10.88
N LEU A 282 -7.27 -15.86 -11.59
CA LEU A 282 -7.37 -16.49 -12.92
C LEU A 282 -8.10 -17.83 -12.87
N VAL A 283 -7.77 -18.68 -11.89
CA VAL A 283 -8.47 -19.97 -11.69
C VAL A 283 -9.93 -19.72 -11.30
N GLY A 284 -10.18 -18.71 -10.46
CA GLY A 284 -11.53 -18.29 -10.07
C GLY A 284 -12.38 -17.86 -11.27
N ALA A 285 -11.78 -17.23 -12.28
CA ALA A 285 -12.48 -16.86 -13.50
C ALA A 285 -12.98 -18.08 -14.31
N ALA A 286 -12.27 -19.21 -14.24
CA ALA A 286 -12.69 -20.46 -14.85
C ALA A 286 -13.76 -21.20 -14.03
N LEU A 287 -13.67 -21.15 -12.69
CA LEU A 287 -14.54 -21.90 -11.78
C LEU A 287 -15.83 -21.17 -11.41
N ILE A 288 -15.82 -19.83 -11.37
CA ILE A 288 -16.96 -18.98 -11.01
C ILE A 288 -17.13 -17.92 -12.09
N PRO A 289 -17.80 -18.23 -13.21
CA PRO A 289 -17.93 -17.29 -14.35
C PRO A 289 -18.71 -16.03 -14.00
N GLU A 290 -19.68 -16.12 -13.12
CA GLU A 290 -20.56 -15.01 -12.72
C GLU A 290 -20.37 -14.67 -11.25
N LEU A 291 -19.83 -13.49 -10.98
CA LEU A 291 -19.66 -12.93 -9.65
C LEU A 291 -20.09 -11.47 -9.67
N GLY A 292 -20.86 -11.03 -8.69
CA GLY A 292 -21.40 -9.68 -8.62
C GLY A 292 -20.34 -8.58 -8.62
N THR A 293 -19.20 -8.82 -7.95
CA THR A 293 -18.03 -7.94 -7.98
C THR A 293 -16.73 -8.75 -8.00
N SER A 294 -15.78 -8.38 -8.84
CA SER A 294 -14.48 -9.07 -8.94
C SER A 294 -13.68 -9.03 -7.63
N ASP A 295 -13.88 -8.02 -6.80
CA ASP A 295 -13.21 -7.89 -5.48
C ASP A 295 -13.57 -9.02 -4.50
N SER A 296 -14.68 -9.71 -4.75
CA SER A 296 -15.17 -10.82 -3.91
C SER A 296 -14.62 -12.18 -4.32
N ILE A 297 -13.76 -12.28 -5.36
CA ILE A 297 -13.32 -13.58 -5.89
C ILE A 297 -12.58 -14.45 -4.85
N LEU A 298 -11.65 -13.91 -4.08
CA LEU A 298 -10.94 -14.68 -3.05
C LEU A 298 -11.87 -15.22 -1.96
N PRO A 299 -12.72 -14.38 -1.33
CA PRO A 299 -13.74 -14.89 -0.40
C PRO A 299 -14.69 -15.91 -1.04
N ALA A 300 -15.10 -15.71 -2.31
CA ALA A 300 -15.98 -16.64 -3.02
C ALA A 300 -15.30 -18.00 -3.27
N MET A 301 -14.03 -18.01 -3.67
CA MET A 301 -13.25 -19.25 -3.81
C MET A 301 -13.17 -20.02 -2.50
N ILE A 302 -12.94 -19.31 -1.39
CA ILE A 302 -12.92 -19.93 -0.06
C ILE A 302 -14.32 -20.51 0.30
N ASN A 303 -15.37 -19.74 0.10
CA ASN A 303 -16.72 -20.16 0.48
C ASN A 303 -17.22 -21.36 -0.33
N ASN A 304 -16.93 -21.42 -1.63
CA ASN A 304 -17.46 -22.44 -2.52
C ASN A 304 -16.63 -23.73 -2.53
N TYR A 305 -15.32 -23.63 -2.30
CA TYR A 305 -14.40 -24.75 -2.54
C TYR A 305 -13.64 -25.22 -1.30
N THR A 306 -13.88 -24.62 -0.12
CA THR A 306 -13.26 -25.09 1.12
C THR A 306 -14.32 -25.48 2.16
N GLY A 307 -14.02 -26.52 2.95
CA GLY A 307 -14.88 -26.90 4.07
C GLY A 307 -14.99 -25.80 5.14
N THR A 308 -15.99 -25.91 5.99
CA THR A 308 -16.34 -24.86 6.99
C THR A 308 -15.16 -24.46 7.87
N PHE A 309 -14.37 -25.43 8.36
CA PHE A 309 -13.25 -25.17 9.28
C PHE A 309 -12.06 -24.53 8.55
N LEU A 310 -11.61 -25.15 7.45
CA LEU A 310 -10.50 -24.62 6.66
C LEU A 310 -10.86 -23.24 6.08
N GLY A 311 -12.08 -23.11 5.55
CA GLY A 311 -12.56 -21.83 5.01
C GLY A 311 -12.56 -20.69 6.05
N ALA A 312 -12.87 -20.99 7.30
CA ALA A 312 -12.81 -20.01 8.37
C ALA A 312 -11.36 -19.55 8.66
N ILE A 313 -10.39 -20.46 8.66
CA ILE A 313 -8.97 -20.11 8.83
C ILE A 313 -8.48 -19.24 7.66
N LEU A 314 -8.84 -19.61 6.42
CA LEU A 314 -8.44 -18.88 5.23
C LEU A 314 -9.04 -17.47 5.17
N LEU A 315 -10.31 -17.32 5.55
CA LEU A 315 -10.94 -16.01 5.66
C LEU A 315 -10.31 -15.16 6.78
N ALA A 316 -9.97 -15.77 7.94
CA ALA A 316 -9.22 -15.08 8.99
C ALA A 316 -7.85 -14.62 8.51
N ALA A 317 -7.18 -15.40 7.66
CA ALA A 317 -5.92 -15.00 7.02
C ALA A 317 -6.09 -13.83 6.04
N LEU A 318 -7.21 -13.75 5.30
CA LEU A 318 -7.51 -12.56 4.48
C LEU A 318 -7.76 -11.32 5.35
N LEU A 319 -8.46 -11.45 6.48
CA LEU A 319 -8.59 -10.36 7.45
C LEU A 319 -7.22 -9.94 7.98
N ALA A 320 -6.34 -10.91 8.30
CA ALA A 320 -4.98 -10.65 8.75
C ALA A 320 -4.19 -9.80 7.74
N ALA A 321 -4.30 -10.14 6.44
CA ALA A 321 -3.65 -9.42 5.36
C ALA A 321 -4.04 -7.94 5.34
N VAL A 322 -5.32 -7.67 5.40
CA VAL A 322 -5.84 -6.31 5.28
C VAL A 322 -5.69 -5.52 6.59
N MET A 323 -5.86 -6.17 7.77
CA MET A 323 -5.76 -5.49 9.08
C MET A 323 -4.37 -4.92 9.35
N GLY A 324 -3.30 -5.66 9.02
CA GLY A 324 -1.93 -5.20 9.24
C GLY A 324 -1.62 -3.93 8.44
N THR A 325 -1.97 -3.92 7.17
CA THR A 325 -1.79 -2.75 6.29
C THR A 325 -2.71 -1.61 6.70
N ALA A 326 -4.00 -1.86 6.96
CA ALA A 326 -4.97 -0.85 7.38
C ALA A 326 -4.49 -0.09 8.64
N ALA A 327 -4.02 -0.81 9.64
CA ALA A 327 -3.44 -0.24 10.86
C ALA A 327 -2.23 0.65 10.54
N SER A 328 -1.32 0.16 9.71
CA SER A 328 -0.08 0.84 9.34
C SER A 328 -0.32 2.12 8.55
N VAL A 329 -1.16 2.08 7.50
CA VAL A 329 -1.45 3.27 6.68
C VAL A 329 -2.20 4.34 7.49
N THR A 330 -3.13 3.94 8.36
CA THR A 330 -3.86 4.86 9.23
C THR A 330 -2.90 5.54 10.22
N MET A 331 -1.95 4.79 10.78
CA MET A 331 -0.90 5.31 11.64
C MET A 331 0.01 6.29 10.90
N VAL A 332 0.49 5.94 9.70
CA VAL A 332 1.34 6.81 8.87
C VAL A 332 0.64 8.13 8.57
N CYS A 333 -0.63 8.08 8.13
CA CYS A 333 -1.42 9.28 7.84
C CYS A 333 -1.56 10.16 9.10
N SER A 334 -1.79 9.57 10.27
CA SER A 334 -1.90 10.30 11.53
C SER A 334 -0.58 10.93 11.97
N ILE A 335 0.56 10.26 11.75
CA ILE A 335 1.91 10.80 12.03
C ILE A 335 2.20 11.99 11.12
N MET A 336 1.90 11.89 9.83
CA MET A 336 2.08 12.98 8.88
C MET A 336 1.21 14.19 9.24
N LEU A 337 -0.07 14.00 9.55
CA LEU A 337 -0.96 15.07 10.00
C LEU A 337 -0.46 15.75 11.27
N SER A 338 0.00 14.98 12.25
CA SER A 338 0.44 15.53 13.53
C SER A 338 1.80 16.22 13.45
N ARG A 339 2.80 15.61 12.80
CA ARG A 339 4.18 16.11 12.74
C ARG A 339 4.40 17.08 11.58
N ASP A 340 3.97 16.72 10.36
CA ASP A 340 4.29 17.47 9.17
C ASP A 340 3.29 18.61 8.89
N VAL A 341 2.03 18.49 9.36
CA VAL A 341 1.03 19.56 9.22
C VAL A 341 0.94 20.39 10.50
N VAL A 342 0.43 19.83 11.61
CA VAL A 342 0.19 20.62 12.85
C VAL A 342 1.49 21.05 13.51
N GLY A 343 2.50 20.16 13.57
CA GLY A 343 3.83 20.45 14.13
C GLY A 343 4.57 21.58 13.41
N ARG A 344 4.16 21.90 12.17
CA ARG A 344 4.66 23.05 11.41
C ARG A 344 4.25 24.39 12.02
N PHE A 345 3.03 24.47 12.58
CA PHE A 345 2.46 25.71 13.11
C PHE A 345 2.57 25.83 14.61
N LYS A 346 2.67 24.70 15.32
CA LYS A 346 2.69 24.68 16.77
C LYS A 346 3.78 23.75 17.28
N LYS A 347 4.73 24.30 18.05
CA LYS A 347 5.68 23.46 18.82
C LYS A 347 4.90 22.71 19.89
N MET A 348 5.01 21.40 19.89
CA MET A 348 4.35 20.50 20.83
C MET A 348 5.39 19.67 21.57
N ASP A 349 5.08 19.35 22.81
CA ASP A 349 5.87 18.35 23.55
C ASP A 349 5.55 16.93 23.00
N ASP A 350 6.33 15.96 23.41
CA ASP A 350 6.21 14.58 22.90
C ASP A 350 4.86 13.95 23.30
N LYS A 351 4.32 14.25 24.49
CA LYS A 351 3.03 13.76 24.96
C LYS A 351 1.86 14.36 24.18
N GLN A 352 1.92 15.65 23.86
CA GLN A 352 0.93 16.34 23.03
C GLN A 352 0.93 15.77 21.61
N THR A 353 2.13 15.54 21.04
CA THR A 353 2.29 14.94 19.71
C THR A 353 1.69 13.54 19.67
N LEU A 354 1.97 12.69 20.65
CA LEU A 354 1.41 11.34 20.75
C LEU A 354 -0.13 11.36 20.87
N THR A 355 -0.66 12.26 21.70
CA THR A 355 -2.12 12.42 21.86
C THR A 355 -2.76 12.84 20.53
N LEU A 356 -2.16 13.78 19.83
CA LEU A 356 -2.65 14.27 18.55
C LEU A 356 -2.59 13.18 17.45
N GLN A 357 -1.53 12.36 17.44
CA GLN A 357 -1.43 11.19 16.55
C GLN A 357 -2.62 10.22 16.77
N ARG A 358 -2.96 9.94 18.03
CA ARG A 358 -4.09 9.07 18.36
C ARG A 358 -5.44 9.66 17.92
N ILE A 359 -5.65 10.97 18.09
CA ILE A 359 -6.85 11.67 17.62
C ILE A 359 -6.94 11.63 16.09
N PHE A 360 -5.88 11.97 15.38
CA PHE A 360 -5.86 11.92 13.92
C PHE A 360 -6.07 10.52 13.36
N MET A 361 -5.60 9.50 14.05
CA MET A 361 -5.85 8.12 13.63
C MET A 361 -7.34 7.79 13.60
N ILE A 362 -8.10 8.24 14.60
CA ILE A 362 -9.56 8.06 14.65
C ILE A 362 -10.23 8.87 13.53
N LEU A 363 -9.85 10.13 13.35
CA LEU A 363 -10.44 11.00 12.32
C LEU A 363 -10.16 10.48 10.91
N VAL A 364 -8.94 10.02 10.64
CA VAL A 364 -8.55 9.42 9.34
C VAL A 364 -9.35 8.15 9.07
N ALA A 365 -9.55 7.30 10.07
CA ALA A 365 -10.33 6.07 9.91
C ALA A 365 -11.80 6.36 9.62
N ILE A 366 -12.42 7.36 10.29
CA ILE A 366 -13.79 7.78 10.02
C ILE A 366 -13.92 8.33 8.60
N ALA A 367 -13.01 9.21 8.19
CA ALA A 367 -13.01 9.74 6.83
C ALA A 367 -12.77 8.64 5.79
N GLY A 368 -11.84 7.70 6.05
CA GLY A 368 -11.59 6.53 5.21
C GLY A 368 -12.79 5.60 5.06
N LEU A 369 -13.58 5.44 6.13
CA LEU A 369 -14.83 4.67 6.09
C LEU A 369 -15.85 5.33 5.15
N ILE A 370 -15.99 6.65 5.19
CA ILE A 370 -16.90 7.39 4.31
C ILE A 370 -16.46 7.21 2.85
N VAL A 371 -15.20 7.49 2.52
CA VAL A 371 -14.70 7.37 1.14
C VAL A 371 -14.71 5.92 0.65
N GLY A 372 -14.35 4.96 1.49
CA GLY A 372 -14.39 3.55 1.15
C GLY A 372 -15.79 3.02 0.88
N TYR A 373 -16.82 3.57 1.55
CA TYR A 373 -18.21 3.18 1.33
C TYR A 373 -18.72 3.63 -0.05
N PHE A 374 -18.41 4.87 -0.45
CA PHE A 374 -18.88 5.42 -1.73
C PHE A 374 -17.99 5.02 -2.94
N GLY A 375 -16.80 4.48 -2.72
CA GLY A 375 -15.90 4.08 -3.80
C GLY A 375 -16.42 2.89 -4.62
N SER A 376 -16.08 2.83 -5.92
CA SER A 376 -16.54 1.80 -6.85
C SER A 376 -15.81 0.47 -6.70
N SER A 377 -14.46 0.49 -6.61
CA SER A 377 -13.63 -0.70 -6.40
C SER A 377 -12.40 -0.36 -5.55
N ILE A 378 -11.74 -1.41 -5.02
CA ILE A 378 -10.52 -1.27 -4.21
C ILE A 378 -9.39 -0.61 -5.02
N VAL A 379 -9.20 -1.08 -6.24
CA VAL A 379 -8.11 -0.62 -7.12
C VAL A 379 -8.35 0.79 -7.62
N SER A 380 -9.57 1.14 -8.06
CA SER A 380 -9.90 2.48 -8.54
C SER A 380 -9.76 3.55 -7.45
N ILE A 381 -10.18 3.26 -6.20
CA ILE A 381 -9.99 4.18 -5.07
C ILE A 381 -8.50 4.53 -4.91
N MET A 382 -7.61 3.54 -4.98
CA MET A 382 -6.17 3.76 -4.85
C MET A 382 -5.59 4.55 -6.01
N GLU A 383 -5.97 4.22 -7.25
CA GLU A 383 -5.42 4.83 -8.47
C GLU A 383 -5.91 6.28 -8.63
N ASP A 384 -7.22 6.52 -8.56
CA ASP A 384 -7.80 7.83 -8.84
C ASP A 384 -7.37 8.91 -7.85
N VAL A 385 -7.28 8.57 -6.55
CA VAL A 385 -6.90 9.52 -5.49
C VAL A 385 -5.39 9.64 -5.35
N GLY A 386 -4.64 8.55 -5.61
CA GLY A 386 -3.19 8.47 -5.40
C GLY A 386 -2.34 8.98 -6.57
N ALA A 387 -2.90 9.05 -7.78
CA ALA A 387 -2.15 9.35 -9.00
C ALA A 387 -1.34 10.66 -8.98
N PRO A 388 -1.87 11.82 -8.55
CA PRO A 388 -1.10 13.06 -8.54
C PRO A 388 0.14 13.00 -7.64
N ALA A 389 0.02 12.33 -6.49
CA ALA A 389 1.11 12.17 -5.54
C ALA A 389 2.22 11.27 -6.10
N GLY A 390 1.86 10.13 -6.68
CA GLY A 390 2.81 9.22 -7.31
C GLY A 390 3.57 9.88 -8.46
N ALA A 391 2.86 10.62 -9.32
CA ALA A 391 3.44 11.35 -10.44
C ALA A 391 4.48 12.41 -10.00
N ALA A 392 4.26 13.10 -8.87
CA ALA A 392 5.18 14.07 -8.32
C ALA A 392 6.37 13.44 -7.60
N LEU A 393 6.11 12.45 -6.73
CA LEU A 393 7.10 11.90 -5.80
C LEU A 393 8.24 11.17 -6.49
N VAL A 394 7.95 10.38 -7.54
CA VAL A 394 8.97 9.54 -8.19
C VAL A 394 10.10 10.34 -8.81
N PRO A 395 9.85 11.36 -9.66
CA PRO A 395 10.92 12.18 -10.20
C PRO A 395 11.70 12.91 -9.09
N ILE A 396 11.02 13.43 -8.07
CA ILE A 396 11.65 14.18 -6.97
C ILE A 396 12.59 13.28 -6.16
N PHE A 397 12.19 12.03 -5.84
CA PHE A 397 13.06 11.07 -5.14
C PHE A 397 14.29 10.72 -5.96
N CYS A 398 14.12 10.45 -7.25
CA CYS A 398 15.23 10.24 -8.17
C CYS A 398 16.17 11.47 -8.20
N GLY A 399 15.60 12.66 -8.22
CA GLY A 399 16.36 13.92 -8.17
C GLY A 399 17.18 14.07 -6.89
N ILE A 400 16.57 13.87 -5.71
CA ILE A 400 17.26 13.98 -4.41
C ILE A 400 18.43 13.01 -4.28
N PHE A 401 18.25 11.76 -4.67
CA PHE A 401 19.26 10.73 -4.44
C PHE A 401 20.31 10.59 -5.55
N TYR A 402 19.99 11.01 -6.79
CA TYR A 402 20.87 10.81 -7.94
C TYR A 402 21.25 12.09 -8.68
N TRP A 403 20.52 13.21 -8.48
CA TRP A 403 20.77 14.48 -9.17
C TRP A 403 20.78 15.70 -8.22
N ARG A 404 21.11 15.45 -6.94
CA ARG A 404 21.01 16.37 -5.81
C ARG A 404 21.64 17.75 -6.06
N LYS A 405 22.80 17.83 -6.75
CA LYS A 405 23.54 19.09 -6.97
C LYS A 405 22.75 20.16 -7.73
N LYS A 406 21.80 19.75 -8.56
CA LYS A 406 20.97 20.67 -9.37
C LYS A 406 19.57 20.86 -8.83
N MET A 407 19.15 20.07 -7.84
CA MET A 407 17.83 20.21 -7.23
C MET A 407 17.73 21.51 -6.44
N ASN A 408 16.61 22.22 -6.60
CA ASN A 408 16.33 23.46 -5.89
C ASN A 408 14.84 23.59 -5.55
N GLU A 409 14.51 24.45 -4.58
CA GLU A 409 13.14 24.59 -4.06
C GLU A 409 12.17 25.06 -5.15
N LYS A 410 12.54 26.07 -5.94
CA LYS A 410 11.68 26.65 -6.99
C LYS A 410 11.36 25.65 -8.10
N GLY A 411 12.38 25.00 -8.67
CA GLY A 411 12.21 24.01 -9.73
C GLY A 411 11.40 22.81 -9.28
N THR A 412 11.59 22.37 -8.02
CA THR A 412 10.82 21.28 -7.44
C THR A 412 9.35 21.65 -7.21
N LEU A 413 9.05 22.88 -6.74
CA LEU A 413 7.67 23.36 -6.61
C LEU A 413 6.96 23.41 -7.96
N ILE A 414 7.63 23.88 -9.01
CA ILE A 414 7.08 23.85 -10.38
C ILE A 414 6.78 22.42 -10.80
N THR A 415 7.67 21.48 -10.51
CA THR A 415 7.47 20.05 -10.80
C THR A 415 6.23 19.50 -10.10
N ILE A 416 6.02 19.83 -8.81
CA ILE A 416 4.85 19.40 -8.04
C ILE A 416 3.56 19.96 -8.66
N VAL A 417 3.52 21.26 -8.97
CA VAL A 417 2.35 21.90 -9.57
C VAL A 417 2.03 21.30 -10.94
N VAL A 418 3.04 21.12 -11.79
CA VAL A 418 2.86 20.50 -13.12
C VAL A 418 2.35 19.05 -12.98
N ALA A 419 2.90 18.27 -12.05
CA ALA A 419 2.40 16.92 -11.81
C ALA A 419 0.91 16.89 -11.46
N ILE A 420 0.48 17.77 -10.54
CA ILE A 420 -0.94 17.85 -10.12
C ILE A 420 -1.82 18.29 -11.28
N VAL A 421 -1.47 19.41 -11.92
CA VAL A 421 -2.29 20.02 -12.98
C VAL A 421 -2.38 19.11 -14.19
N SER A 422 -1.26 18.49 -14.61
CA SER A 422 -1.26 17.57 -15.75
C SER A 422 -2.03 16.28 -15.47
N THR A 423 -1.89 15.70 -14.27
CA THR A 423 -2.63 14.48 -13.89
C THR A 423 -4.13 14.74 -13.82
N LEU A 424 -4.55 15.77 -13.07
CA LEU A 424 -5.98 16.07 -12.87
C LEU A 424 -6.61 16.66 -14.13
N GLY A 425 -5.91 17.53 -14.86
CA GLY A 425 -6.37 18.12 -16.10
C GLY A 425 -6.58 17.07 -17.20
N TYR A 426 -5.64 16.13 -17.33
CA TYR A 426 -5.76 15.04 -18.28
C TYR A 426 -6.88 14.06 -17.91
N TRP A 427 -7.07 13.77 -16.61
CA TRP A 427 -8.22 12.99 -16.11
C TRP A 427 -9.55 13.67 -16.43
N ALA A 428 -9.68 14.98 -16.17
CA ALA A 428 -10.88 15.76 -16.44
C ALA A 428 -11.25 15.82 -17.92
N LEU A 429 -10.24 15.70 -18.82
CA LEU A 429 -10.43 15.63 -20.27
C LEU A 429 -10.80 14.22 -20.78
N GLY A 430 -11.00 13.24 -19.88
CA GLY A 430 -11.35 11.87 -20.25
C GLY A 430 -10.19 11.06 -20.84
N SER A 431 -8.94 11.43 -20.55
CA SER A 431 -7.71 10.70 -20.97
C SER A 431 -7.62 10.45 -22.49
N PRO A 432 -7.60 11.50 -23.32
CA PRO A 432 -7.83 11.43 -24.78
C PRO A 432 -6.78 10.63 -25.56
N LEU A 433 -5.57 10.42 -25.03
CA LEU A 433 -4.51 9.65 -25.71
C LEU A 433 -4.55 8.14 -25.41
N GLY A 434 -5.56 7.65 -24.64
CA GLY A 434 -5.66 6.23 -24.28
C GLY A 434 -4.59 5.72 -23.30
N ILE A 435 -3.86 6.63 -22.65
CA ILE A 435 -2.93 6.34 -21.53
C ILE A 435 -3.56 6.80 -20.22
N SER A 436 -3.14 6.23 -19.08
CA SER A 436 -3.67 6.68 -17.81
C SER A 436 -3.24 8.12 -17.48
N HIS A 437 -4.08 8.83 -16.73
CA HIS A 437 -3.81 10.17 -16.23
C HIS A 437 -2.53 10.22 -15.36
N PHE A 438 -2.23 9.14 -14.64
CA PHE A 438 -0.98 8.99 -13.90
C PHE A 438 0.25 9.04 -14.82
N LEU A 439 0.26 8.22 -15.89
CA LEU A 439 1.41 8.13 -16.80
C LEU A 439 1.66 9.47 -17.48
N PHE A 440 0.61 10.15 -17.91
CA PHE A 440 0.72 11.49 -18.49
C PHE A 440 1.33 12.47 -17.48
N GLY A 441 0.81 12.51 -16.24
CA GLY A 441 1.34 13.33 -15.17
C GLY A 441 2.80 13.03 -14.82
N LEU A 442 3.16 11.74 -14.76
CA LEU A 442 4.53 11.30 -14.48
C LEU A 442 5.52 11.77 -15.55
N ILE A 443 5.16 11.67 -16.83
CA ILE A 443 6.00 12.15 -17.95
C ILE A 443 6.19 13.66 -17.86
N CYS A 444 5.09 14.40 -17.68
CA CYS A 444 5.15 15.86 -17.52
C CYS A 444 6.01 16.27 -16.31
N ALA A 445 5.84 15.61 -15.18
CA ALA A 445 6.62 15.85 -13.97
C ALA A 445 8.11 15.52 -14.15
N ALA A 446 8.43 14.41 -14.81
CA ALA A 446 9.81 14.00 -15.06
C ALA A 446 10.53 15.03 -15.96
N ILE A 447 9.92 15.44 -17.06
CA ILE A 447 10.46 16.48 -17.96
C ILE A 447 10.64 17.79 -17.20
N THR A 448 9.60 18.21 -16.47
CA THR A 448 9.63 19.47 -15.71
C THR A 448 10.68 19.45 -14.62
N MET A 449 10.89 18.32 -13.95
CA MET A 449 11.93 18.19 -12.93
C MET A 449 13.31 18.52 -13.51
N PHE A 450 13.68 17.99 -14.67
CA PHE A 450 14.96 18.29 -15.31
C PHE A 450 15.04 19.73 -15.81
N VAL A 451 14.02 20.21 -16.50
CA VAL A 451 14.01 21.54 -17.11
C VAL A 451 13.96 22.65 -16.05
N ALA A 452 12.97 22.60 -15.14
CA ALA A 452 12.78 23.65 -14.15
C ALA A 452 13.92 23.71 -13.13
N ASN A 453 14.44 22.58 -12.66
CA ASN A 453 15.57 22.58 -11.74
C ASN A 453 16.87 23.05 -12.42
N SER A 454 17.07 22.75 -13.72
CA SER A 454 18.21 23.29 -14.47
C SER A 454 18.07 24.80 -14.71
N ALA A 455 16.89 25.29 -15.09
CA ALA A 455 16.62 26.69 -15.35
C ALA A 455 16.67 27.58 -14.08
N CYS A 456 16.20 27.03 -12.96
CA CYS A 456 16.21 27.72 -11.66
C CYS A 456 17.50 27.48 -10.85
N TYR A 457 18.47 26.77 -11.42
CA TYR A 457 19.74 26.50 -10.73
C TYR A 457 20.58 27.77 -10.66
N VAL A 458 20.84 28.24 -9.45
CA VAL A 458 21.82 29.29 -9.16
C VAL A 458 23.05 28.58 -8.59
N PRO A 459 24.22 28.63 -9.26
CA PRO A 459 25.44 28.09 -8.70
C PRO A 459 25.71 28.76 -7.35
N LYS A 460 25.93 28.00 -6.27
CA LYS A 460 26.51 28.60 -5.07
C LYS A 460 27.85 29.17 -5.49
N GLN A 461 27.99 30.49 -5.48
CA GLN A 461 29.30 31.11 -5.51
C GLN A 461 30.10 30.53 -4.34
N GLU A 462 31.30 30.05 -4.63
CA GLU A 462 32.32 29.73 -3.65
C GLU A 462 32.69 31.04 -2.92
N THR A 463 31.84 31.48 -2.01
CA THR A 463 32.21 32.43 -0.97
C THR A 463 32.81 31.58 0.13
N GLU A 464 34.17 31.44 0.03
CA GLU A 464 35.05 31.28 1.18
C GLU A 464 36.40 30.72 0.73
N LYS A 465 37.25 31.60 0.23
CA LYS A 465 38.67 31.58 0.50
C LYS A 465 39.08 33.01 0.71
N ALA A 466 38.81 33.57 1.86
CA ALA A 466 39.48 34.71 2.46
C ALA A 466 39.01 34.81 3.92
N ASP A 467 39.72 34.07 4.76
CA ASP A 467 40.29 34.53 6.04
C ASP A 467 40.96 33.32 6.73
#